data_3157b90b7277232f45632dd5ce6b0fc6
#
_entry.id   3157b90b7277232f45632dd5ce6b0fc6
#
_cell.length_a   1.000
_cell.length_b   1.000
_cell.length_c   1.000
_cell.angle_alpha   90.00
_cell.angle_beta   90.00
_cell.angle_gamma   90.00
#
_symmetry.space_group_name_H-M   'P 1'
#
loop_
_entity.id
_entity.type
_entity.pdbx_description
1 polymer ?
#
loop_
_entity_poly.entity_id
_entity_poly.type
_entity_poly.pdbx_seq_one_letter_code
_entity_poly.pdbx_strand_id
1 'polypeptide(L)'
;MKIAILSDIHSNIFALEAVIAHFKRKSVDMVVNLGDILYGPIAPQATYERLRALEDEFNVVTIRGNQDRQIYEADEAELESNPTMAFIHEDLTSDAMDWMRALPFDRQLTDYLYLCHGTPDNDLIYLLEDVSS
;
A
#
# COMPACT_ATOMS: atom_id res chain seq x y z
N MET A 1 15.83 5.33 16.19
CA MET A 1 14.95 5.71 15.07
C MET A 1 13.55 5.19 15.33
N LYS A 2 12.55 6.02 15.12
CA LYS A 2 11.14 5.66 15.31
C LYS A 2 10.43 5.64 13.98
N ILE A 3 9.84 4.50 13.62
CA ILE A 3 9.21 4.26 12.32
C ILE A 3 7.71 4.03 12.53
N ALA A 4 6.87 4.74 11.78
CA ALA A 4 5.45 4.39 11.64
C ALA A 4 5.32 3.34 10.53
N ILE A 5 4.71 2.21 10.84
CA ILE A 5 4.49 1.13 9.88
C ILE A 5 3.01 1.05 9.56
N LEU A 6 2.67 1.22 8.29
CA LEU A 6 1.32 1.11 7.73
C LEU A 6 1.26 -0.12 6.84
N SER A 7 0.13 -0.78 6.80
CA SER A 7 -0.14 -1.89 5.90
C SER A 7 -1.63 -2.01 5.65
N ASP A 8 -2.01 -2.54 4.49
CA ASP A 8 -3.40 -2.93 4.21
C ASP A 8 -4.41 -1.78 4.41
N ILE A 9 -4.11 -0.64 3.81
CA ILE A 9 -4.94 0.57 3.88
C ILE A 9 -6.28 0.37 3.16
N HIS A 10 -6.26 -0.38 2.05
CA HIS A 10 -7.45 -0.77 1.28
C HIS A 10 -8.39 0.41 0.97
N SER A 11 -7.86 1.47 0.40
CA SER A 11 -8.59 2.69 0.01
C SER A 11 -9.35 3.40 1.14
N ASN A 12 -9.11 3.03 2.39
CA ASN A 12 -9.81 3.60 3.54
C ASN A 12 -9.17 4.92 3.99
N ILE A 13 -9.56 5.99 3.32
CA ILE A 13 -9.06 7.35 3.60
C ILE A 13 -9.34 7.78 5.05
N PHE A 14 -10.44 7.36 5.63
CA PHE A 14 -10.81 7.73 7.01
C PHE A 14 -9.86 7.08 8.03
N ALA A 15 -9.57 5.79 7.85
CA ALA A 15 -8.60 5.09 8.70
C ALA A 15 -7.19 5.67 8.49
N LEU A 16 -6.80 5.96 7.25
CA LEU A 16 -5.50 6.56 6.94
C LEU A 16 -5.33 7.92 7.66
N GLU A 17 -6.33 8.80 7.60
CA GLU A 17 -6.29 10.10 8.28
C GLU A 17 -6.15 9.96 9.79
N ALA A 18 -6.88 9.02 10.40
CA ALA A 18 -6.78 8.75 11.84
C ALA A 18 -5.39 8.25 12.24
N VAL A 19 -4.80 7.36 11.45
CA VAL A 19 -3.46 6.81 11.70
C VAL A 19 -2.40 7.90 11.51
N ILE A 20 -2.51 8.73 10.47
CA ILE A 20 -1.60 9.86 10.25
C ILE A 20 -1.65 10.82 11.44
N ALA A 21 -2.84 11.21 11.88
CA ALA A 21 -3.00 12.07 13.06
C ALA A 21 -2.38 11.44 14.32
N HIS A 22 -2.45 10.12 14.45
CA HIS A 22 -1.85 9.40 15.57
C HIS A 22 -0.32 9.47 15.52
N PHE A 23 0.31 9.06 14.42
CA PHE A 23 1.78 9.01 14.39
C PHE A 23 2.43 10.39 14.34
N LYS A 24 1.75 11.43 13.83
CA LYS A 24 2.23 12.82 13.92
C LYS A 24 2.49 13.25 15.37
N ARG A 25 1.68 12.77 16.31
CA ARG A 25 1.89 13.03 17.74
C ARG A 25 3.01 12.21 18.38
N LYS A 26 3.57 11.25 17.65
CA LYS A 26 4.60 10.32 18.16
C LYS A 26 6.02 10.71 17.74
N SER A 27 6.19 11.78 17.00
CA SER A 27 7.51 12.24 16.51
C SER A 27 8.28 11.12 15.79
N VAL A 28 7.65 10.54 14.77
CA VAL A 28 8.29 9.50 13.96
C VAL A 28 9.30 10.10 12.99
N ASP A 29 10.37 9.34 12.71
CA ASP A 29 11.44 9.75 11.81
C ASP A 29 11.14 9.39 10.34
N MET A 30 10.36 8.32 10.13
CA MET A 30 9.94 7.89 8.80
C MET A 30 8.65 7.09 8.86
N VAL A 31 8.02 6.96 7.69
CA VAL A 31 6.82 6.15 7.48
C VAL A 31 7.13 5.04 6.49
N VAL A 32 6.72 3.82 6.81
CA VAL A 32 6.84 2.65 5.93
C VAL A 32 5.43 2.15 5.61
N ASN A 33 5.15 1.91 4.33
CA ASN A 33 3.90 1.36 3.85
C ASN A 33 4.16 0.01 3.17
N LEU A 34 3.59 -1.05 3.72
CA LEU A 34 3.86 -2.43 3.32
C LEU A 34 2.90 -2.98 2.25
N GLY A 35 2.15 -2.12 1.58
CA GLY A 35 1.32 -2.54 0.45
C GLY A 35 -0.16 -2.79 0.77
N ASP A 36 -0.87 -3.24 -0.24
CA ASP A 36 -2.35 -3.37 -0.25
C ASP A 36 -3.03 -2.04 0.05
N ILE A 37 -2.76 -1.07 -0.81
CA ILE A 37 -2.97 0.35 -0.54
C ILE A 37 -4.33 0.82 -1.06
N LEU A 38 -4.62 0.57 -2.35
CA LEU A 38 -5.73 1.19 -3.05
C LEU A 38 -6.89 0.26 -3.36
N TYR A 39 -6.74 -1.06 -3.15
CA TYR A 39 -7.82 -2.00 -3.38
C TYR A 39 -8.88 -1.90 -2.28
N GLY A 40 -10.02 -1.33 -2.62
CA GLY A 40 -11.16 -1.21 -1.71
C GLY A 40 -12.24 -0.29 -2.27
N PRO A 41 -13.46 -0.33 -1.72
CA PRO A 41 -14.61 0.37 -2.28
C PRO A 41 -14.83 1.78 -1.72
N ILE A 42 -13.92 2.31 -0.90
CA ILE A 42 -14.19 3.57 -0.19
C ILE A 42 -13.70 4.78 -1.00
N ALA A 43 -12.38 4.97 -1.14
CA ALA A 43 -11.83 6.16 -1.78
C ALA A 43 -10.42 5.90 -2.34
N PRO A 44 -10.27 5.13 -3.43
CA PRO A 44 -8.95 4.81 -3.98
C PRO A 44 -8.15 6.05 -4.38
N GLN A 45 -8.72 6.95 -5.17
CA GLN A 45 -8.02 8.14 -5.65
C GLN A 45 -7.66 9.10 -4.52
N ALA A 46 -8.58 9.36 -3.60
CA ALA A 46 -8.31 10.23 -2.44
C ALA A 46 -7.22 9.65 -1.53
N THR A 47 -7.19 8.34 -1.36
CA THR A 47 -6.14 7.65 -0.60
C THR A 47 -4.77 7.81 -1.27
N TYR A 48 -4.70 7.62 -2.59
CA TYR A 48 -3.49 7.87 -3.37
C TYR A 48 -2.99 9.31 -3.19
N GLU A 49 -3.87 10.29 -3.38
CA GLU A 49 -3.51 11.71 -3.25
C GLU A 49 -3.01 12.04 -1.83
N ARG A 50 -3.66 11.46 -0.83
CA ARG A 50 -3.24 11.67 0.57
C ARG A 50 -1.86 11.11 0.86
N LEU A 51 -1.54 9.92 0.34
CA LEU A 51 -0.22 9.31 0.51
C LEU A 51 0.86 10.12 -0.24
N ARG A 52 0.56 10.63 -1.43
CA ARG A 52 1.48 11.51 -2.17
C ARG A 52 1.77 12.80 -1.40
N ALA A 53 0.75 13.41 -0.81
CA ALA A 53 0.91 14.60 0.04
C ALA A 53 1.74 14.30 1.30
N LEU A 54 1.61 13.11 1.86
CA LEU A 54 2.38 12.68 3.03
C LEU A 54 3.90 12.64 2.76
N GLU A 55 4.29 12.36 1.52
CA GLU A 55 5.70 12.35 1.10
C GLU A 55 6.36 13.73 1.20
N ASP A 56 5.59 14.81 1.18
CA ASP A 56 6.10 16.17 1.39
C ASP A 56 6.37 16.48 2.87
N GLU A 57 5.77 15.71 3.77
CA GLU A 57 5.86 15.91 5.22
C GLU A 57 6.85 14.94 5.89
N PHE A 58 6.98 13.73 5.34
CA PHE A 58 7.77 12.63 5.91
C PHE A 58 8.61 11.92 4.84
N ASN A 59 9.68 11.28 5.28
CA ASN A 59 10.34 10.26 4.47
C ASN A 59 9.43 9.02 4.45
N VAL A 60 8.80 8.75 3.31
CA VAL A 60 7.87 7.63 3.13
C VAL A 60 8.50 6.60 2.21
N VAL A 61 8.57 5.36 2.68
CA VAL A 61 9.02 4.20 1.89
C VAL A 61 7.84 3.27 1.68
N THR A 62 7.49 3.02 0.43
CA THR A 62 6.34 2.19 0.07
C THR A 62 6.79 0.99 -0.76
N ILE A 63 6.30 -0.18 -0.42
CA ILE A 63 6.42 -1.39 -1.24
C ILE A 63 5.04 -1.81 -1.75
N ARG A 64 5.02 -2.66 -2.77
CA ARG A 64 3.82 -3.14 -3.42
C ARG A 64 3.23 -4.35 -2.69
N GLY A 65 1.93 -4.35 -2.45
CA GLY A 65 1.16 -5.53 -2.06
C GLY A 65 0.66 -6.32 -3.28
N ASN A 66 0.15 -7.53 -3.04
CA ASN A 66 -0.40 -8.36 -4.09
C ASN A 66 -1.64 -7.72 -4.75
N GLN A 67 -2.48 -7.05 -3.97
CA GLN A 67 -3.68 -6.41 -4.52
C GLN A 67 -3.37 -5.14 -5.30
N ASP A 68 -2.31 -4.41 -4.97
CA ASP A 68 -1.84 -3.29 -5.79
C ASP A 68 -1.46 -3.78 -7.20
N ARG A 69 -0.73 -4.89 -7.28
CA ARG A 69 -0.39 -5.54 -8.55
C ARG A 69 -1.64 -6.00 -9.32
N GLN A 70 -2.58 -6.62 -8.63
CA GLN A 70 -3.82 -7.11 -9.21
C GLN A 70 -4.67 -5.99 -9.83
N ILE A 71 -4.63 -4.77 -9.27
CA ILE A 71 -5.33 -3.62 -9.82
C ILE A 71 -4.83 -3.31 -11.24
N TYR A 72 -3.54 -3.14 -11.44
CA TYR A 72 -3.03 -2.75 -12.75
C TYR A 72 -2.89 -3.93 -13.74
N GLU A 73 -2.97 -5.18 -13.27
CA GLU A 73 -3.00 -6.37 -14.10
C GLU A 73 -4.42 -6.81 -14.50
N ALA A 74 -5.48 -6.21 -13.92
CA ALA A 74 -6.85 -6.62 -14.19
C ALA A 74 -7.22 -6.45 -15.65
N ASP A 75 -7.79 -7.51 -16.23
CA ASP A 75 -8.31 -7.52 -17.58
C ASP A 75 -9.82 -7.19 -17.66
N GLU A 76 -10.38 -7.16 -18.85
CA GLU A 76 -11.80 -6.86 -19.05
C GLU A 76 -12.71 -7.86 -18.33
N ALA A 77 -12.35 -9.14 -18.32
CA ALA A 77 -13.13 -10.17 -17.64
C ALA A 77 -13.18 -9.95 -16.12
N GLU A 78 -12.05 -9.55 -15.53
CA GLU A 78 -11.98 -9.17 -14.11
C GLU A 78 -12.85 -7.95 -13.83
N LEU A 79 -12.80 -6.92 -14.68
CA LEU A 79 -13.60 -5.72 -14.51
C LEU A 79 -15.11 -5.98 -14.64
N GLU A 80 -15.51 -6.89 -15.52
CA GLU A 80 -16.91 -7.29 -15.70
C GLU A 80 -17.46 -8.10 -14.50
N SER A 81 -16.64 -8.95 -13.91
CA SER A 81 -17.06 -9.87 -12.84
C SER A 81 -16.83 -9.36 -11.42
N ASN A 82 -16.01 -8.33 -11.27
CA ASN A 82 -15.64 -7.78 -9.96
C ASN A 82 -16.02 -6.29 -9.85
N PRO A 83 -17.19 -5.97 -9.26
CA PRO A 83 -17.65 -4.59 -9.13
C PRO A 83 -16.71 -3.67 -8.37
N THR A 84 -15.99 -4.19 -7.38
CA THR A 84 -15.00 -3.41 -6.63
C THR A 84 -13.82 -3.02 -7.53
N MET A 85 -13.32 -3.96 -8.34
CA MET A 85 -12.24 -3.69 -9.29
C MET A 85 -12.67 -2.68 -10.36
N ALA A 86 -13.90 -2.81 -10.87
CA ALA A 86 -14.47 -1.86 -11.83
C ALA A 86 -14.54 -0.44 -11.24
N PHE A 87 -15.02 -0.32 -10.01
CA PHE A 87 -15.07 0.95 -9.29
C PHE A 87 -13.66 1.57 -9.11
N ILE A 88 -12.68 0.76 -8.73
CA ILE A 88 -11.29 1.22 -8.56
C ILE A 88 -10.73 1.77 -9.86
N HIS A 89 -10.92 1.06 -10.97
CA HIS A 89 -10.46 1.50 -12.30
C HIS A 89 -11.15 2.77 -12.78
N GLU A 90 -12.41 2.97 -12.43
CA GLU A 90 -13.14 4.19 -12.75
C GLU A 90 -12.65 5.39 -11.91
N ASP A 91 -12.32 5.16 -10.64
CA ASP A 91 -11.92 6.21 -9.70
C ASP A 91 -10.46 6.65 -9.87
N LEU A 92 -9.55 5.71 -10.15
CA LEU A 92 -8.11 5.99 -10.23
C LEU A 92 -7.71 6.69 -11.52
N THR A 93 -6.84 7.69 -11.39
CA THR A 93 -6.17 8.34 -12.50
C THR A 93 -5.05 7.46 -13.09
N SER A 94 -4.60 7.78 -14.31
CA SER A 94 -3.43 7.13 -14.91
C SER A 94 -2.17 7.34 -14.07
N ASP A 95 -2.01 8.49 -13.43
CA ASP A 95 -0.88 8.77 -12.54
C ASP A 95 -0.86 7.82 -11.34
N ALA A 96 -2.02 7.52 -10.75
CA ALA A 96 -2.13 6.56 -9.66
C ALA A 96 -1.76 5.14 -10.11
N MET A 97 -2.20 4.74 -11.30
CA MET A 97 -1.83 3.45 -11.90
C MET A 97 -0.31 3.34 -12.13
N ASP A 98 0.29 4.37 -12.69
CA ASP A 98 1.74 4.42 -12.94
C ASP A 98 2.53 4.39 -11.64
N TRP A 99 2.05 5.09 -10.61
CA TRP A 99 2.65 5.05 -9.28
C TRP A 99 2.67 3.62 -8.70
N MET A 100 1.55 2.90 -8.78
CA MET A 100 1.50 1.49 -8.31
C MET A 100 2.44 0.58 -9.08
N ARG A 101 2.52 0.74 -10.42
CA ARG A 101 3.45 -0.05 -11.25
C ARG A 101 4.91 0.18 -10.88
N ALA A 102 5.25 1.38 -10.44
CA ALA A 102 6.60 1.76 -10.07
C ALA A 102 7.00 1.29 -8.66
N LEU A 103 6.05 0.85 -7.84
CA LEU A 103 6.34 0.37 -6.48
C LEU A 103 7.18 -0.90 -6.50
N PRO A 104 8.25 -0.99 -5.68
CA PRO A 104 9.06 -2.20 -5.59
C PRO A 104 8.30 -3.32 -4.87
N PHE A 105 8.62 -4.56 -5.23
CA PHE A 105 8.10 -5.77 -4.57
C PHE A 105 8.56 -5.85 -3.11
N ASP A 106 9.81 -5.50 -2.85
CA ASP A 106 10.46 -5.55 -1.55
C ASP A 106 11.48 -4.43 -1.39
N ARG A 107 12.05 -4.30 -0.20
CA ARG A 107 13.13 -3.35 0.02
C ARG A 107 13.96 -3.69 1.24
N GLN A 108 15.30 -3.70 1.08
CA GLN A 108 16.21 -3.63 2.20
C GLN A 108 16.29 -2.18 2.68
N LEU A 109 15.72 -1.90 3.84
CA LEU A 109 15.64 -0.53 4.39
C LEU A 109 16.93 -0.14 5.12
N THR A 110 17.40 -1.05 5.97
CA THR A 110 18.69 -0.94 6.70
C THR A 110 19.35 -2.30 6.71
N ASP A 111 20.55 -2.42 7.30
CA ASP A 111 21.22 -3.71 7.47
C ASP A 111 20.39 -4.73 8.26
N TYR A 112 19.42 -4.27 9.03
CA TYR A 112 18.62 -5.09 9.94
C TYR A 112 17.13 -5.11 9.64
N LEU A 113 16.66 -4.28 8.67
CA LEU A 113 15.24 -4.16 8.32
C LEU A 113 15.04 -4.43 6.85
N TYR A 114 14.31 -5.49 6.58
CA TYR A 114 13.85 -5.88 5.24
C TYR A 114 12.33 -5.79 5.17
N LEU A 115 11.83 -5.14 4.13
CA LEU A 115 10.40 -4.93 3.91
C LEU A 115 9.89 -5.86 2.84
N CYS A 116 8.84 -6.60 3.13
CA CYS A 116 8.12 -7.43 2.17
C CYS A 116 6.62 -7.47 2.50
N HIS A 117 5.80 -7.77 1.49
CA HIS A 117 4.39 -8.05 1.64
C HIS A 117 4.19 -9.55 1.48
N GLY A 118 3.68 -10.23 2.51
CA GLY A 118 3.66 -11.69 2.56
C GLY A 118 5.00 -12.27 3.01
N THR A 119 5.68 -13.01 2.14
CA THR A 119 7.04 -13.52 2.39
C THR A 119 8.05 -12.82 1.49
N PRO A 120 9.36 -12.95 1.74
CA PRO A 120 10.40 -12.38 0.87
C PRO A 120 10.32 -12.81 -0.60
N ASP A 121 9.74 -13.98 -0.86
CA ASP A 121 9.68 -14.57 -2.20
C ASP A 121 8.28 -14.55 -2.84
N ASN A 122 7.23 -14.28 -2.04
CA ASN A 122 5.84 -14.42 -2.52
C ASN A 122 4.89 -13.49 -1.78
N ASP A 123 4.23 -12.61 -2.51
CA ASP A 123 3.29 -11.62 -1.96
C ASP A 123 1.89 -12.18 -1.62
N LEU A 124 1.64 -13.46 -1.88
CA LEU A 124 0.37 -14.14 -1.61
C LEU A 124 0.40 -15.07 -0.38
N ILE A 125 1.59 -15.32 0.18
CA ILE A 125 1.77 -16.25 1.28
C ILE A 125 1.87 -15.50 2.60
N TYR A 126 1.04 -15.88 3.57
CA TYR A 126 1.13 -15.35 4.93
C TYR A 126 2.39 -15.88 5.63
N LEU A 127 3.14 -14.98 6.23
CA LEU A 127 4.28 -15.34 7.07
C LEU A 127 3.76 -15.64 8.50
N LEU A 128 3.49 -16.90 8.77
CA LEU A 128 3.01 -17.38 10.05
C LEU A 128 4.15 -18.05 10.83
N GLU A 129 4.00 -18.14 12.16
CA GLU A 129 4.99 -18.75 13.04
C GLU A 129 5.38 -20.16 12.62
N ASP A 130 4.42 -20.93 12.10
CA ASP A 130 4.62 -22.34 11.68
C ASP A 130 5.34 -22.49 10.32
N VAL A 131 5.53 -21.43 9.56
CA VAL A 131 6.18 -21.44 8.23
C VAL A 131 7.57 -20.84 8.25
N SER A 132 8.02 -20.28 9.37
CA SER A 132 9.31 -19.61 9.51
C SER A 132 10.47 -20.52 9.93
N SER A 133 10.24 -21.85 9.96
CA SER A 133 11.26 -22.84 10.33
C SER A 133 11.96 -23.46 9.13
#